data_14692f611c9c88946f9e844052f0012c
#
_entry.id   14692f611c9c88946f9e844052f0012c
#
_cell.length_a   1.000
_cell.length_b   1.000
_cell.length_c   1.000
_cell.angle_alpha   90.00
_cell.angle_beta   90.00
_cell.angle_gamma   90.00
#
_symmetry.space_group_name_H-M   'P 1'
#
loop_
_entity.id
_entity.type
_entity.pdbx_description
1 polymer ?
#
loop_
_entity_poly.entity_id
_entity_poly.type
_entity_poly.pdbx_seq_one_letter_code
_entity_poly.pdbx_strand_id
1 'polypeptide(L)'
;MPKIVSRAVVSSSEQAALTQSARAVLRSYYCLCGDFVLVLQGKLDRLPRRRTDGAYIIRSKPGSDPEKQPARKFKLNAQPAQRCLLKRKGTADLEIRQPFCCSRCKTPVAYQTAAPPAGEGPFLYIIKGAVTELQGRVPADAFEGEELLTPQDEAAGSKN
;
A
#
# COMPACT_ATOMS: atom_id res chain seq x y z
N MET A 1 40.18 37.34 -4.52
CA MET A 1 39.60 35.99 -4.47
C MET A 1 38.11 36.12 -4.40
N PRO A 2 37.35 35.68 -5.41
CA PRO A 2 35.87 35.77 -5.38
C PRO A 2 35.31 34.70 -4.44
N LYS A 3 34.49 35.12 -3.47
CA LYS A 3 33.73 34.21 -2.63
C LYS A 3 32.51 33.75 -3.39
N ILE A 4 32.45 32.48 -3.74
CA ILE A 4 31.23 31.84 -4.26
C ILE A 4 30.31 31.62 -3.08
N VAL A 5 29.24 32.42 -2.99
CA VAL A 5 28.14 32.17 -2.05
C VAL A 5 27.05 31.40 -2.83
N SER A 6 27.04 30.09 -2.69
CA SER A 6 25.93 29.30 -3.19
C SER A 6 24.72 29.49 -2.26
N ARG A 7 23.75 30.28 -2.69
CA ARG A 7 22.44 30.32 -2.05
C ARG A 7 21.64 29.11 -2.51
N ALA A 8 21.56 28.08 -1.69
CA ALA A 8 20.56 27.06 -1.84
C ALA A 8 19.21 27.69 -1.47
N VAL A 9 18.40 27.97 -2.47
CA VAL A 9 17.00 28.38 -2.27
C VAL A 9 16.23 27.10 -1.98
N VAL A 10 15.96 26.84 -0.71
CA VAL A 10 14.97 25.82 -0.32
C VAL A 10 13.61 26.45 -0.49
N SER A 11 12.98 26.22 -1.64
CA SER A 11 11.58 26.58 -1.86
C SER A 11 10.69 25.53 -1.18
N SER A 12 10.21 25.81 0.01
CA SER A 12 9.10 25.09 0.61
C SER A 12 7.82 25.48 -0.12
N SER A 13 7.41 24.71 -1.13
CA SER A 13 6.22 25.02 -1.89
C SER A 13 5.04 24.19 -1.41
N GLU A 14 4.25 24.74 -0.51
CA GLU A 14 2.89 24.24 -0.26
C GLU A 14 2.03 24.26 -1.54
N GLN A 15 2.33 25.11 -2.51
CA GLN A 15 1.69 25.21 -3.82
C GLN A 15 2.08 24.11 -4.81
N ALA A 16 3.19 23.40 -4.60
CA ALA A 16 3.61 22.28 -5.46
C ALA A 16 2.64 21.08 -5.45
N ALA A 17 1.71 21.04 -4.50
CA ALA A 17 0.70 20.01 -4.43
C ALA A 17 -0.32 20.03 -5.58
N LEU A 18 -0.40 21.13 -6.34
CA LEU A 18 -1.38 21.32 -7.41
C LEU A 18 -0.78 21.23 -8.83
N THR A 19 0.53 21.22 -8.97
CA THR A 19 1.21 21.17 -10.27
C THR A 19 1.40 19.73 -10.77
N GLN A 20 1.53 19.55 -12.10
CA GLN A 20 1.85 18.24 -12.69
C GLN A 20 3.18 17.67 -12.17
N SER A 21 4.15 18.53 -11.86
CA SER A 21 5.44 18.13 -11.28
C SER A 21 5.29 17.53 -9.88
N ALA A 22 4.36 18.01 -9.07
CA ALA A 22 4.07 17.41 -7.76
C ALA A 22 3.42 16.02 -7.85
N ARG A 23 2.71 15.74 -8.95
CA ARG A 23 2.19 14.40 -9.25
C ARG A 23 3.28 13.42 -9.70
N ALA A 24 4.39 13.94 -10.23
CA ALA A 24 5.53 13.14 -10.67
C ALA A 24 6.50 12.78 -9.53
N VAL A 25 6.37 13.37 -8.33
CA VAL A 25 7.24 13.11 -7.19
C VAL A 25 7.08 11.66 -6.73
N LEU A 26 8.20 10.95 -6.66
CA LEU A 26 8.28 9.62 -6.06
C LEU A 26 8.31 9.74 -4.55
N ARG A 27 7.51 8.93 -3.87
CA ARG A 27 7.44 8.86 -2.40
C ARG A 27 7.76 7.46 -1.93
N SER A 28 8.52 7.40 -0.85
CA SER A 28 8.92 6.15 -0.20
C SER A 28 7.97 5.86 0.97
N TYR A 29 7.64 4.59 1.12
CA TYR A 29 6.80 4.08 2.21
C TYR A 29 7.51 2.93 2.89
N TYR A 30 7.33 2.87 4.20
CA TYR A 30 7.98 1.93 5.09
C TYR A 30 6.95 1.06 5.80
N CYS A 31 7.33 -0.19 6.06
CA CYS A 31 6.57 -1.08 6.93
C CYS A 31 6.57 -0.55 8.37
N LEU A 32 5.67 -1.02 9.19
CA LEU A 32 5.60 -0.69 10.63
C LEU A 32 6.91 -1.00 11.37
N CYS A 33 7.67 -2.00 10.91
CA CYS A 33 9.01 -2.31 11.46
C CYS A 33 10.12 -1.35 11.00
N GLY A 34 9.81 -0.35 10.17
CA GLY A 34 10.75 0.61 9.62
C GLY A 34 11.49 0.17 8.35
N ASP A 35 11.21 -1.03 7.83
CA ASP A 35 11.81 -1.50 6.59
C ASP A 35 11.17 -0.83 5.36
N PHE A 36 11.99 -0.55 4.34
CA PHE A 36 11.52 0.05 3.10
C PHE A 36 10.70 -0.96 2.26
N VAL A 37 9.47 -0.61 1.89
CA VAL A 37 8.58 -1.56 1.18
C VAL A 37 7.98 -1.05 -0.12
N LEU A 38 7.82 0.26 -0.31
CA LEU A 38 7.16 0.77 -1.50
C LEU A 38 7.73 2.13 -1.93
N VAL A 39 7.97 2.28 -3.24
CA VAL A 39 8.07 3.60 -3.89
C VAL A 39 6.87 3.77 -4.80
N LEU A 40 6.23 4.92 -4.73
CA LEU A 40 5.04 5.25 -5.50
C LEU A 40 5.15 6.64 -6.10
N GLN A 41 4.72 6.79 -7.33
CA GLN A 41 4.52 8.10 -7.93
C GLN A 41 3.24 8.75 -7.39
N GLY A 42 3.40 9.88 -6.70
CA GLY A 42 2.34 10.58 -6.00
C GLY A 42 2.09 10.07 -4.58
N LYS A 43 1.06 10.59 -3.92
CA LYS A 43 0.69 10.22 -2.54
C LYS A 43 -0.25 9.02 -2.52
N LEU A 44 -0.04 8.11 -1.56
CA LEU A 44 -0.89 6.96 -1.31
C LEU A 44 -2.32 7.38 -0.94
N ASP A 45 -2.46 8.40 -0.09
CA ASP A 45 -3.77 8.90 0.39
C ASP A 45 -4.68 9.44 -0.72
N ARG A 46 -4.10 9.79 -1.87
CA ARG A 46 -4.85 10.26 -3.04
C ARG A 46 -5.31 9.13 -3.97
N LEU A 47 -4.97 7.89 -3.66
CA LEU A 47 -5.41 6.74 -4.43
C LEU A 47 -6.85 6.37 -4.08
N PRO A 48 -7.58 5.79 -5.06
CA PRO A 48 -8.87 5.20 -4.75
C PRO A 48 -8.72 4.09 -3.73
N ARG A 49 -9.73 3.92 -2.88
CA ARG A 49 -9.78 2.87 -1.87
C ARG A 49 -10.77 1.78 -2.26
N ARG A 50 -10.43 0.56 -1.94
CA ARG A 50 -11.31 -0.59 -2.09
C ARG A 50 -12.43 -0.52 -1.06
N ARG A 51 -13.67 -0.70 -1.50
CA ARG A 51 -14.86 -0.60 -0.62
C ARG A 51 -14.92 -1.67 0.46
N THR A 52 -14.31 -2.81 0.21
CA THR A 52 -14.44 -4.01 1.04
C THR A 52 -13.52 -4.02 2.26
N ASP A 53 -12.34 -3.41 2.17
CA ASP A 53 -11.32 -3.44 3.22
C ASP A 53 -10.52 -2.14 3.34
N GLY A 54 -10.89 -1.11 2.57
CA GLY A 54 -10.24 0.19 2.61
C GLY A 54 -8.82 0.22 2.01
N ALA A 55 -8.35 -0.88 1.41
CA ALA A 55 -7.03 -0.96 0.79
C ALA A 55 -6.87 0.07 -0.34
N TYR A 56 -5.69 0.67 -0.46
CA TYR A 56 -5.38 1.60 -1.54
C TYR A 56 -5.13 0.85 -2.84
N ILE A 57 -5.72 1.34 -3.94
CA ILE A 57 -5.68 0.67 -5.24
C ILE A 57 -4.61 1.32 -6.12
N ILE A 58 -3.57 0.57 -6.46
CA ILE A 58 -2.56 0.94 -7.45
C ILE A 58 -2.86 0.20 -8.75
N ARG A 59 -3.08 0.94 -9.83
CA ARG A 59 -3.18 0.34 -11.16
C ARG A 59 -1.79 -0.01 -11.66
N SER A 60 -1.49 -1.30 -11.81
CA SER A 60 -0.20 -1.82 -12.25
C SER A 60 -0.09 -1.96 -13.77
N LYS A 61 -1.22 -2.15 -14.46
CA LYS A 61 -1.29 -2.20 -15.92
C LYS A 61 -2.24 -1.14 -16.45
N PRO A 62 -2.01 -0.56 -17.64
CA PRO A 62 -2.94 0.39 -18.24
C PRO A 62 -4.30 -0.28 -18.48
N GLY A 63 -5.36 0.51 -18.43
CA GLY A 63 -6.71 0.05 -18.76
C GLY A 63 -6.96 -0.02 -20.27
N SER A 64 -8.20 -0.24 -20.65
CA SER A 64 -8.65 -0.30 -22.06
C SER A 64 -8.35 1.01 -22.83
N ASP A 65 -8.37 2.13 -22.12
CA ASP A 65 -7.96 3.44 -22.64
C ASP A 65 -6.76 3.91 -21.80
N PRO A 66 -5.51 3.75 -22.32
CA PRO A 66 -4.29 4.09 -21.58
C PRO A 66 -4.18 5.58 -21.23
N GLU A 67 -4.80 6.47 -22.00
CA GLU A 67 -4.77 7.92 -21.74
C GLU A 67 -5.63 8.29 -20.53
N LYS A 68 -6.81 7.67 -20.41
CA LYS A 68 -7.72 7.88 -19.28
C LYS A 68 -7.39 7.04 -18.06
N GLN A 69 -6.78 5.86 -18.28
CA GLN A 69 -6.49 4.89 -17.24
C GLN A 69 -5.02 4.43 -17.27
N PRO A 70 -4.06 5.36 -17.08
CA PRO A 70 -2.65 5.02 -17.12
C PRO A 70 -2.23 4.12 -15.95
N ALA A 71 -1.25 3.26 -16.20
CA ALA A 71 -0.57 2.55 -15.14
C ALA A 71 0.21 3.54 -14.26
N ARG A 72 0.24 3.30 -12.94
CA ARG A 72 1.09 4.08 -12.03
C ARG A 72 2.50 3.52 -11.97
N LYS A 73 3.47 4.41 -11.87
CA LYS A 73 4.86 4.03 -11.61
C LYS A 73 5.01 3.73 -10.12
N PHE A 74 5.40 2.51 -9.80
CA PHE A 74 5.69 2.08 -8.44
C PHE A 74 6.71 0.95 -8.45
N LYS A 75 7.36 0.73 -7.30
CA LYS A 75 8.19 -0.44 -7.03
C LYS A 75 7.84 -0.98 -5.66
N LEU A 76 7.42 -2.23 -5.58
CA LEU A 76 7.16 -2.95 -4.34
C LEU A 76 8.39 -3.76 -3.95
N ASN A 77 8.90 -3.53 -2.74
CA ASN A 77 9.98 -4.28 -2.11
C ASN A 77 9.39 -5.17 -1.00
N ALA A 78 8.61 -6.16 -1.40
CA ALA A 78 8.00 -7.13 -0.50
C ALA A 78 8.00 -8.51 -1.16
N GLN A 79 8.01 -9.56 -0.35
CA GLN A 79 8.09 -10.94 -0.81
C GLN A 79 6.68 -11.53 -0.97
N PRO A 80 6.39 -12.24 -2.06
CA PRO A 80 5.14 -12.98 -2.17
C PRO A 80 5.10 -14.07 -1.09
N ALA A 81 3.96 -14.17 -0.40
CA ALA A 81 3.69 -15.20 0.59
C ALA A 81 2.72 -16.25 0.04
N GLN A 82 2.39 -17.24 0.84
CA GLN A 82 1.41 -18.25 0.44
C GLN A 82 0.05 -17.60 0.16
N ARG A 83 -0.60 -18.02 -0.90
CA ARG A 83 -1.96 -17.60 -1.21
C ARG A 83 -2.91 -18.00 -0.11
N CYS A 84 -3.86 -17.13 0.14
CA CYS A 84 -4.91 -17.36 1.11
C CYS A 84 -6.28 -17.21 0.46
N LEU A 85 -7.22 -18.02 0.95
CA LEU A 85 -8.62 -17.93 0.62
C LEU A 85 -9.33 -17.19 1.77
N LEU A 86 -9.91 -16.05 1.47
CA LEU A 86 -10.65 -15.24 2.44
C LEU A 86 -12.14 -15.43 2.26
N LYS A 87 -12.81 -15.79 3.35
CA LYS A 87 -14.25 -15.77 3.48
C LYS A 87 -14.64 -14.61 4.39
N ARG A 88 -15.52 -13.75 3.94
CA ARG A 88 -16.01 -12.66 4.78
C ARG A 88 -17.20 -13.13 5.59
N LYS A 89 -17.26 -12.69 6.85
CA LYS A 89 -18.41 -12.93 7.71
C LYS A 89 -19.67 -12.33 7.06
N GLY A 90 -20.72 -13.13 6.92
CA GLY A 90 -22.00 -12.69 6.36
C GLY A 90 -22.11 -12.72 4.83
N THR A 91 -21.08 -13.19 4.10
CA THR A 91 -21.15 -13.39 2.65
C THR A 91 -20.78 -14.83 2.27
N ALA A 92 -21.31 -15.30 1.15
CA ALA A 92 -20.89 -16.58 0.56
C ALA A 92 -19.63 -16.43 -0.32
N ASP A 93 -19.19 -15.19 -0.57
CA ASP A 93 -18.10 -14.90 -1.50
C ASP A 93 -16.75 -15.31 -0.92
N LEU A 94 -16.00 -16.06 -1.71
CA LEU A 94 -14.63 -16.44 -1.45
C LEU A 94 -13.70 -15.59 -2.30
N GLU A 95 -12.67 -15.02 -1.69
CA GLU A 95 -11.67 -14.21 -2.38
C GLU A 95 -10.29 -14.84 -2.24
N ILE A 96 -9.67 -15.16 -3.38
CA ILE A 96 -8.28 -15.62 -3.40
C ILE A 96 -7.37 -14.39 -3.39
N ARG A 97 -6.46 -14.32 -2.43
CA ARG A 97 -5.44 -13.28 -2.34
C ARG A 97 -4.04 -13.87 -2.44
N GLN A 98 -3.20 -13.18 -3.20
CA GLN A 98 -1.76 -13.35 -3.18
C GLN A 98 -1.17 -12.23 -2.31
N PRO A 99 -0.81 -12.48 -1.04
CA PRO A 99 -0.21 -11.46 -0.20
C PRO A 99 1.25 -11.23 -0.54
N PHE A 100 1.72 -10.00 -0.27
CA PHE A 100 3.11 -9.59 -0.29
C PHE A 100 3.48 -9.10 1.09
N CYS A 101 4.51 -9.70 1.67
CA CYS A 101 4.93 -9.45 3.04
C CYS A 101 6.26 -8.70 3.08
N CYS A 102 6.44 -7.86 4.09
CA CYS A 102 7.71 -7.23 4.39
C CYS A 102 8.81 -8.29 4.53
N SER A 103 9.96 -8.05 3.90
CA SER A 103 11.08 -9.01 3.92
C SER A 103 11.63 -9.24 5.32
N ARG A 104 11.55 -8.21 6.20
CA ARG A 104 12.10 -8.23 7.54
C ARG A 104 11.14 -8.84 8.56
N CYS A 105 9.94 -8.27 8.73
CA CYS A 105 9.02 -8.68 9.81
C CYS A 105 7.90 -9.63 9.35
N LYS A 106 7.83 -9.93 8.05
CA LYS A 106 6.83 -10.82 7.44
C LYS A 106 5.38 -10.32 7.52
N THR A 107 5.15 -9.10 8.01
CA THR A 107 3.82 -8.50 8.03
C THR A 107 3.32 -8.29 6.60
N PRO A 108 2.08 -8.67 6.26
CA PRO A 108 1.48 -8.38 4.97
C PRO A 108 1.34 -6.87 4.77
N VAL A 109 1.87 -6.34 3.66
CA VAL A 109 1.80 -4.91 3.32
C VAL A 109 0.96 -4.64 2.08
N ALA A 110 0.83 -5.64 1.22
CA ALA A 110 0.06 -5.55 -0.01
C ALA A 110 -0.53 -6.91 -0.41
N TYR A 111 -1.44 -6.92 -1.35
CA TYR A 111 -1.95 -8.14 -1.96
C TYR A 111 -2.47 -7.91 -3.38
N GLN A 112 -2.63 -9.00 -4.11
CA GLN A 112 -3.34 -9.05 -5.39
C GLN A 112 -4.47 -10.06 -5.32
N THR A 113 -5.56 -9.80 -6.05
CA THR A 113 -6.71 -10.72 -6.15
C THR A 113 -6.70 -11.54 -7.44
N ALA A 114 -5.78 -11.23 -8.36
CA ALA A 114 -5.68 -11.94 -9.63
C ALA A 114 -5.01 -13.31 -9.45
N ALA A 115 -5.39 -14.22 -10.36
CA ALA A 115 -4.73 -15.52 -10.50
C ALA A 115 -3.23 -15.35 -10.84
N PRO A 116 -2.39 -16.38 -10.54
CA PRO A 116 -0.97 -16.32 -10.81
C PRO A 116 -0.61 -16.13 -12.29
N PRO A 117 0.63 -15.68 -12.57
CA PRO A 117 1.74 -15.50 -11.60
C PRO A 117 1.58 -14.24 -10.76
N ALA A 118 2.13 -14.30 -9.53
CA ALA A 118 2.13 -13.16 -8.60
C ALA A 118 2.82 -11.95 -9.24
N GLY A 119 2.22 -10.76 -9.08
CA GLY A 119 2.76 -9.52 -9.65
C GLY A 119 2.21 -9.14 -11.03
N GLU A 120 1.43 -9.99 -11.69
CA GLU A 120 0.90 -9.72 -13.04
C GLU A 120 -0.55 -9.25 -13.10
N GLY A 121 -1.23 -9.13 -11.98
CA GLY A 121 -2.59 -8.60 -11.91
C GLY A 121 -2.67 -7.12 -12.34
N PRO A 122 -3.85 -6.64 -12.79
CA PRO A 122 -4.03 -5.24 -13.21
C PRO A 122 -3.98 -4.25 -12.04
N PHE A 123 -4.14 -4.74 -10.81
CA PHE A 123 -4.15 -3.92 -9.61
C PHE A 123 -3.29 -4.55 -8.50
N LEU A 124 -2.59 -3.67 -7.78
CA LEU A 124 -1.97 -3.97 -6.50
C LEU A 124 -2.74 -3.21 -5.42
N TYR A 125 -3.08 -3.89 -4.33
CA TYR A 125 -3.79 -3.34 -3.19
C TYR A 125 -2.82 -3.18 -2.01
N ILE A 126 -2.64 -1.95 -1.52
CA ILE A 126 -1.83 -1.67 -0.33
C ILE A 126 -2.75 -1.69 0.88
N ILE A 127 -2.41 -2.50 1.87
CA ILE A 127 -3.23 -2.69 3.08
C ILE A 127 -3.25 -1.39 3.88
N LYS A 128 -4.46 -0.95 4.25
CA LYS A 128 -4.66 0.25 5.08
C LYS A 128 -3.93 0.05 6.43
N GLY A 129 -3.19 1.07 6.85
CA GLY A 129 -2.46 1.04 8.11
C GLY A 129 -1.17 0.20 8.12
N ALA A 130 -0.84 -0.55 7.06
CA ALA A 130 0.34 -1.39 7.02
C ALA A 130 1.64 -0.67 6.63
N VAL A 131 1.52 0.53 6.05
CA VAL A 131 2.67 1.32 5.57
C VAL A 131 2.56 2.78 5.99
N THR A 132 3.71 3.43 6.14
CA THR A 132 3.84 4.84 6.55
C THR A 132 4.85 5.58 5.67
N GLU A 133 4.68 6.90 5.48
CA GLU A 133 5.68 7.77 4.83
C GLU A 133 6.87 8.08 5.75
N LEU A 134 6.67 8.02 7.07
CA LEU A 134 7.70 8.31 8.06
C LEU A 134 8.27 7.03 8.64
N GLN A 135 9.53 6.75 8.33
CA GLN A 135 10.23 5.57 8.81
C GLN A 135 10.20 5.48 10.35
N GLY A 136 9.84 4.30 10.87
CA GLY A 136 9.77 4.04 12.30
C GLY A 136 8.55 4.63 13.01
N ARG A 137 7.63 5.26 12.27
CA ARG A 137 6.39 5.78 12.84
C ARG A 137 5.20 4.87 12.49
N VAL A 138 4.45 4.50 13.49
CA VAL A 138 3.23 3.70 13.32
C VAL A 138 2.10 4.64 12.87
N PRO A 139 1.38 4.35 11.77
CA PRO A 139 0.19 5.10 11.37
C PRO A 139 -0.90 5.02 12.43
N ALA A 140 -1.71 6.06 12.56
CA ALA A 140 -2.79 6.10 13.54
C ALA A 140 -3.87 5.01 13.32
N ASP A 141 -4.02 4.57 12.06
CA ASP A 141 -5.00 3.55 11.63
C ASP A 141 -4.40 2.13 11.52
N ALA A 142 -3.17 1.91 12.02
CA ALA A 142 -2.50 0.61 11.91
C ALA A 142 -3.24 -0.52 12.63
N PHE A 143 -3.90 -0.20 13.74
CA PHE A 143 -4.63 -1.13 14.61
C PHE A 143 -6.14 -0.85 14.64
N GLU A 144 -6.65 -0.13 13.65
CA GLU A 144 -8.08 0.15 13.54
C GLU A 144 -8.87 -1.14 13.35
N GLY A 145 -9.82 -1.42 14.24
CA GLY A 145 -10.66 -2.61 14.25
C GLY A 145 -10.18 -3.73 15.18
N GLU A 146 -9.01 -3.59 15.82
CA GLU A 146 -8.52 -4.58 16.78
C GLU A 146 -9.47 -4.73 17.98
N GLU A 147 -10.09 -3.64 18.41
CA GLU A 147 -11.09 -3.62 19.49
C GLU A 147 -12.37 -4.42 19.17
N LEU A 148 -12.58 -4.75 17.89
CA LEU A 148 -13.72 -5.59 17.45
C LEU A 148 -13.43 -7.08 17.58
N LEU A 149 -12.18 -7.46 17.86
CA LEU A 149 -11.78 -8.84 18.12
C LEU A 149 -12.07 -9.16 19.60
N THR A 150 -13.25 -9.74 19.87
CA THR A 150 -13.57 -10.19 21.22
C THR A 150 -12.99 -11.58 21.47
N PRO A 151 -12.53 -11.90 22.72
CA PRO A 151 -11.94 -13.20 23.07
C PRO A 151 -12.84 -14.42 22.82
N GLN A 152 -14.11 -14.22 22.55
CA GLN A 152 -15.09 -15.29 22.28
C GLN A 152 -14.94 -15.92 20.88
N ASP A 153 -14.26 -15.26 19.95
CA ASP A 153 -14.05 -15.80 18.60
C ASP A 153 -12.90 -16.83 18.54
N GLU A 154 -12.03 -16.89 19.55
CA GLU A 154 -10.94 -17.87 19.63
C GLU A 154 -11.37 -19.25 20.15
N ALA A 155 -12.46 -19.32 20.93
CA ALA A 155 -12.91 -20.57 21.53
C ALA A 155 -13.71 -21.49 20.59
N ALA A 156 -14.14 -20.98 19.43
CA ALA A 156 -14.93 -21.75 18.45
C ALA A 156 -14.10 -22.55 17.44
N GLY A 157 -12.78 -22.37 17.42
CA GLY A 157 -11.85 -23.00 16.47
C GLY A 157 -11.16 -24.30 16.95
N SER A 158 -11.37 -24.72 18.20
CA SER A 158 -10.64 -25.84 18.80
C SER A 158 -11.54 -27.02 19.19
N LYS A 159 -12.49 -27.39 18.35
CA LYS A 159 -13.19 -28.70 18.46
C LYS A 159 -13.46 -29.22 17.07
N ASN A 160 -12.55 -29.97 16.54
CA ASN A 160 -12.59 -31.27 15.86
C ASN A 160 -11.28 -31.51 15.12
#